data_c29230824b5aa0468baf58e4096e4b2c
#
_entry.id   c29230824b5aa0468baf58e4096e4b2c
#
_cell.length_a   1.000
_cell.length_b   1.000
_cell.length_c   1.000
_cell.angle_alpha   90.00
_cell.angle_beta   90.00
_cell.angle_gamma   90.00
#
_symmetry.space_group_name_H-M   'P 1'
#
loop_
_entity.id
_entity.type
_entity.pdbx_description
1 polymer ?
#
loop_
_entity_poly.entity_id
_entity_poly.type
_entity_poly.pdbx_seq_one_letter_code
_entity_poly.pdbx_strand_id
1 'polypeptide(L)'
;MPRSPAPVPHTSATRAAVAVLVVGLLARLALAALLDLGVDEAYAVAVSQQVQLSWFDHPPMVFWWVEAARALATPHFGDPVPAFVLRLPFVLAFTVTSWLIFDLTRRLWGPRAGLWALVALTLAPFFFASAGSWIVPDGPLILFLAATARILVELLFFRPEGLRERRLWLLAGLCLGLAGLSKYHAALFAFAAFTFIVATPHRFHLRGPAPWIAAAIAVVTVSPVVIWNAENGWVSFLFQSSRGGGGKGVSWPGLGRAVLGQLAYLAPWTLVAAVAATVSRLRAEKSLAGPTAFLTALALPSILIFTAVPLRGGDALPHWQMPGWLFLLPVLGKAITAVEAKTGSPSRLAHGFAVASTALLALAATAVLVLRFLPPSPEIVSA
;
A
#
# COMPACT_ATOMS: atom_id res chain seq x y z
N MET A 1 19.90 -41.48 7.82
CA MET A 1 18.87 -40.48 8.10
C MET A 1 19.49 -39.13 7.88
N PRO A 2 19.04 -38.32 6.92
CA PRO A 2 19.54 -36.94 6.75
C PRO A 2 19.07 -36.13 7.97
N ARG A 3 19.99 -35.39 8.58
CA ARG A 3 19.69 -34.49 9.70
C ARG A 3 18.74 -33.40 9.22
N SER A 4 17.58 -33.27 9.89
CA SER A 4 16.68 -32.11 9.68
C SER A 4 17.51 -30.84 9.88
N PRO A 5 17.48 -29.89 8.94
CA PRO A 5 18.19 -28.61 9.11
C PRO A 5 17.66 -27.91 10.35
N ALA A 6 18.58 -27.43 11.18
CA ALA A 6 18.26 -26.70 12.39
C ALA A 6 17.35 -25.48 12.04
N PRO A 7 16.29 -25.21 12.79
CA PRO A 7 15.46 -24.04 12.55
C PRO A 7 16.33 -22.78 12.63
N VAL A 8 16.26 -21.93 11.59
CA VAL A 8 16.97 -20.65 11.55
C VAL A 8 16.52 -19.83 12.78
N PRO A 9 17.45 -19.36 13.61
CA PRO A 9 17.08 -18.64 14.83
C PRO A 9 16.16 -17.46 14.51
N HIS A 10 15.06 -17.30 15.25
CA HIS A 10 14.09 -16.21 15.08
C HIS A 10 14.75 -14.81 15.05
N THR A 11 15.90 -14.65 15.69
CA THR A 11 16.71 -13.43 15.73
C THR A 11 17.36 -13.08 14.39
N SER A 12 17.75 -14.05 13.54
CA SER A 12 18.42 -13.79 12.27
C SER A 12 17.47 -13.22 11.22
N ALA A 13 16.25 -13.73 11.10
CA ALA A 13 15.26 -13.21 10.15
C ALA A 13 14.79 -11.79 10.52
N THR A 14 14.67 -11.49 11.82
CA THR A 14 14.34 -10.14 12.29
C THR A 14 15.48 -9.17 12.02
N ARG A 15 16.74 -9.56 12.25
CA ARG A 15 17.91 -8.72 11.91
C ARG A 15 17.99 -8.45 10.40
N ALA A 16 17.74 -9.48 9.58
CA ALA A 16 17.67 -9.31 8.13
C ALA A 16 16.54 -8.35 7.71
N ALA A 17 15.37 -8.43 8.35
CA ALA A 17 14.27 -7.50 8.10
C ALA A 17 14.66 -6.05 8.45
N VAL A 18 15.32 -5.81 9.57
CA VAL A 18 15.83 -4.48 9.93
C VAL A 18 16.85 -3.99 8.89
N ALA A 19 17.75 -4.86 8.42
CA ALA A 19 18.69 -4.50 7.36
C ALA A 19 17.97 -4.12 6.05
N VAL A 20 16.96 -4.88 5.63
CA VAL A 20 16.15 -4.54 4.44
C VAL A 20 15.43 -3.21 4.62
N LEU A 21 14.88 -2.93 5.80
CA LEU A 21 14.24 -1.63 6.10
C LEU A 21 15.24 -0.47 6.01
N VAL A 22 16.41 -0.61 6.62
CA VAL A 22 17.44 0.44 6.61
C VAL A 22 17.96 0.67 5.19
N VAL A 23 18.32 -0.38 4.46
CA VAL A 23 18.78 -0.27 3.06
C VAL A 23 17.70 0.34 2.19
N GLY A 24 16.44 -0.13 2.32
CA GLY A 24 15.31 0.42 1.60
C GLY A 24 15.04 1.90 1.94
N LEU A 25 15.17 2.30 3.20
CA LEU A 25 15.06 3.70 3.61
C LEU A 25 16.15 4.55 2.96
N LEU A 26 17.43 4.14 3.08
CA LEU A 26 18.56 4.88 2.50
C LEU A 26 18.43 5.01 0.98
N ALA A 27 18.02 3.95 0.28
CA ALA A 27 17.83 3.99 -1.16
C ALA A 27 16.68 4.96 -1.55
N ARG A 28 15.58 5.01 -0.80
CA ARG A 28 14.48 5.96 -1.04
C ARG A 28 14.88 7.40 -0.69
N LEU A 29 15.64 7.62 0.37
CA LEU A 29 16.18 8.94 0.68
C LEU A 29 17.12 9.43 -0.42
N ALA A 30 17.98 8.57 -0.96
CA ALA A 30 18.82 8.89 -2.10
C ALA A 30 17.98 9.25 -3.34
N LEU A 31 16.97 8.44 -3.67
CA LEU A 31 16.05 8.72 -4.79
C LEU A 31 15.31 10.07 -4.59
N ALA A 32 14.80 10.31 -3.37
CA ALA A 32 14.13 11.56 -3.02
C ALA A 32 15.04 12.80 -3.16
N ALA A 33 16.33 12.65 -2.89
CA ALA A 33 17.31 13.73 -2.99
C ALA A 33 17.81 13.98 -4.41
N LEU A 34 17.84 12.93 -5.26
CA LEU A 34 18.41 13.01 -6.61
C LEU A 34 17.41 13.49 -7.67
N LEU A 35 16.11 13.40 -7.42
CA LEU A 35 15.07 13.73 -8.40
C LEU A 35 14.37 15.04 -8.04
N ASP A 36 14.12 15.86 -9.06
CA ASP A 36 13.24 17.02 -8.95
C ASP A 36 11.78 16.56 -8.78
N LEU A 37 10.86 17.48 -8.42
CA LEU A 37 9.44 17.17 -8.28
C LEU A 37 8.87 16.73 -9.62
N GLY A 38 8.17 15.59 -9.61
CA GLY A 38 7.33 15.16 -10.73
C GLY A 38 6.08 16.05 -10.86
N VAL A 39 5.34 15.90 -11.96
CA VAL A 39 4.16 16.72 -12.26
C VAL A 39 3.12 16.62 -11.13
N ASP A 40 2.77 15.42 -10.69
CA ASP A 40 1.79 15.21 -9.61
C ASP A 40 2.27 15.76 -8.26
N GLU A 41 3.58 15.71 -8.01
CA GLU A 41 4.18 16.26 -6.80
C GLU A 41 4.18 17.79 -6.81
N ALA A 42 4.57 18.39 -7.94
CA ALA A 42 4.55 19.85 -8.14
C ALA A 42 3.11 20.39 -8.00
N TYR A 43 2.13 19.67 -8.55
CA TYR A 43 0.72 19.98 -8.35
C TYR A 43 0.34 19.94 -6.86
N ALA A 44 0.68 18.85 -6.14
CA ALA A 44 0.37 18.72 -4.73
C ALA A 44 1.01 19.84 -3.89
N VAL A 45 2.25 20.24 -4.20
CA VAL A 45 2.95 21.36 -3.53
C VAL A 45 2.27 22.69 -3.81
N ALA A 46 1.90 22.96 -5.06
CA ALA A 46 1.24 24.20 -5.43
C ALA A 46 -0.13 24.35 -4.76
N VAL A 47 -0.92 23.29 -4.78
CA VAL A 47 -2.30 23.27 -4.25
C VAL A 47 -2.31 23.30 -2.71
N SER A 48 -1.32 22.70 -2.05
CA SER A 48 -1.23 22.65 -0.57
C SER A 48 -1.09 24.01 0.10
N GLN A 49 -0.64 25.03 -0.62
CA GLN A 49 -0.49 26.41 -0.10
C GLN A 49 -1.83 27.01 0.35
N GLN A 50 -2.95 26.50 -0.17
CA GLN A 50 -4.29 26.88 0.28
C GLN A 50 -4.86 25.75 1.12
N VAL A 51 -4.70 25.83 2.44
CA VAL A 51 -5.19 24.79 3.37
C VAL A 51 -6.72 24.74 3.32
N GLN A 52 -7.25 23.58 2.96
CA GLN A 52 -8.68 23.28 2.89
C GLN A 52 -9.03 21.98 3.61
N LEU A 53 -10.31 21.73 3.82
CA LEU A 53 -10.80 20.47 4.42
C LEU A 53 -10.76 19.31 3.43
N SER A 54 -10.80 19.58 2.11
CA SER A 54 -10.62 18.62 1.02
C SER A 54 -10.36 19.38 -0.28
N TRP A 55 -10.09 18.64 -1.35
CA TRP A 55 -9.96 19.17 -2.72
C TRP A 55 -10.84 18.37 -3.67
N PHE A 56 -11.05 18.90 -4.89
CA PHE A 56 -11.98 18.28 -5.84
C PHE A 56 -11.52 16.90 -6.32
N ASP A 57 -10.22 16.68 -6.43
CA ASP A 57 -9.63 15.46 -6.97
C ASP A 57 -9.23 14.44 -5.90
N HIS A 58 -8.81 14.90 -4.70
CA HIS A 58 -8.32 14.05 -3.62
C HIS A 58 -8.72 14.55 -2.23
N PRO A 59 -8.90 13.63 -1.26
CA PRO A 59 -8.95 13.94 0.17
C PRO A 59 -7.68 14.64 0.68
N PRO A 60 -7.71 15.31 1.83
CA PRO A 60 -6.75 16.35 2.20
C PRO A 60 -5.37 15.87 2.66
N MET A 61 -5.17 14.60 3.02
CA MET A 61 -3.99 14.14 3.78
C MET A 61 -2.67 14.43 3.08
N VAL A 62 -2.58 14.23 1.76
CA VAL A 62 -1.36 14.50 0.99
C VAL A 62 -0.99 15.97 1.05
N PHE A 63 -1.97 16.86 0.89
CA PHE A 63 -1.78 18.31 0.90
C PHE A 63 -1.45 18.82 2.30
N TRP A 64 -2.13 18.30 3.34
CA TRP A 64 -1.81 18.66 4.73
C TRP A 64 -0.39 18.24 5.13
N TRP A 65 0.08 17.08 4.67
CA TRP A 65 1.45 16.65 4.98
C TRP A 65 2.50 17.49 4.26
N VAL A 66 2.25 17.87 3.01
CA VAL A 66 3.13 18.78 2.27
C VAL A 66 3.20 20.13 2.95
N GLU A 67 2.04 20.72 3.29
CA GLU A 67 1.98 22.02 3.94
C GLU A 67 2.64 22.01 5.33
N ALA A 68 2.41 20.96 6.11
CA ALA A 68 3.09 20.80 7.40
C ALA A 68 4.62 20.71 7.24
N ALA A 69 5.09 19.92 6.25
CA ALA A 69 6.52 19.82 5.95
C ALA A 69 7.09 21.17 5.49
N ARG A 70 6.37 21.89 4.61
CA ARG A 70 6.76 23.22 4.13
C ARG A 70 6.83 24.22 5.28
N ALA A 71 5.79 24.32 6.10
CA ALA A 71 5.74 25.26 7.24
C ALA A 71 6.86 25.02 8.24
N LEU A 72 7.18 23.76 8.54
CA LEU A 72 8.28 23.40 9.44
C LEU A 72 9.66 23.66 8.83
N ALA A 73 9.82 23.53 7.51
CA ALA A 73 11.10 23.61 6.84
C ALA A 73 11.46 25.03 6.37
N THR A 74 10.49 25.86 6.02
CA THR A 74 10.71 27.24 5.52
C THR A 74 11.66 28.08 6.39
N PRO A 75 11.57 28.08 7.75
CA PRO A 75 12.50 28.82 8.58
C PRO A 75 13.96 28.42 8.45
N HIS A 76 14.23 27.20 7.97
CA HIS A 76 15.57 26.62 7.88
C HIS A 76 16.15 26.61 6.46
N PHE A 77 15.28 26.46 5.45
CA PHE A 77 15.67 26.26 4.05
C PHE A 77 15.25 27.42 3.13
N GLY A 78 14.38 28.32 3.61
CA GLY A 78 13.78 29.35 2.76
C GLY A 78 12.63 28.81 1.91
N ASP A 79 12.14 29.62 0.98
CA ASP A 79 11.09 29.26 0.00
C ASP A 79 11.63 29.52 -1.41
N PRO A 80 11.64 28.53 -2.32
CA PRO A 80 11.02 27.20 -2.18
C PRO A 80 11.79 26.20 -1.32
N VAL A 81 11.05 25.41 -0.54
CA VAL A 81 11.62 24.31 0.25
C VAL A 81 12.13 23.21 -0.69
N PRO A 82 13.32 22.62 -0.46
CA PRO A 82 13.83 21.54 -1.31
C PRO A 82 12.90 20.33 -1.40
N ALA A 83 12.76 19.75 -2.61
CA ALA A 83 11.91 18.60 -2.88
C ALA A 83 12.18 17.41 -1.93
N PHE A 84 13.44 17.15 -1.61
CA PHE A 84 13.84 16.14 -0.65
C PHE A 84 13.15 16.30 0.71
N VAL A 85 13.09 17.53 1.22
CA VAL A 85 12.49 17.82 2.54
C VAL A 85 10.99 17.59 2.51
N LEU A 86 10.31 18.01 1.44
CA LEU A 86 8.87 17.80 1.25
C LEU A 86 8.50 16.32 1.13
N ARG A 87 9.41 15.48 0.63
CA ARG A 87 9.22 14.02 0.51
C ARG A 87 9.47 13.24 1.81
N LEU A 88 10.17 13.82 2.81
CA LEU A 88 10.52 13.11 4.04
C LEU A 88 9.31 12.45 4.74
N PRO A 89 8.16 13.12 4.93
CA PRO A 89 7.01 12.49 5.57
C PRO A 89 6.56 11.21 4.86
N PHE A 90 6.60 11.20 3.52
CA PHE A 90 6.16 10.07 2.68
C PHE A 90 7.16 8.91 2.74
N VAL A 91 8.46 9.19 2.67
CA VAL A 91 9.53 8.18 2.81
C VAL A 91 9.49 7.52 4.20
N LEU A 92 9.31 8.31 5.25
CA LEU A 92 9.19 7.80 6.62
C LEU A 92 7.90 6.99 6.80
N ALA A 93 6.77 7.47 6.29
CA ALA A 93 5.49 6.77 6.30
C ALA A 93 5.59 5.39 5.64
N PHE A 94 6.25 5.31 4.48
CA PHE A 94 6.44 4.03 3.81
C PHE A 94 7.38 3.09 4.58
N THR A 95 8.37 3.62 5.28
CA THR A 95 9.22 2.81 6.16
C THR A 95 8.40 2.19 7.29
N VAL A 96 7.48 2.95 7.88
CA VAL A 96 6.52 2.44 8.87
C VAL A 96 5.56 1.42 8.24
N THR A 97 5.04 1.68 7.03
CA THR A 97 4.22 0.73 6.27
C THR A 97 4.94 -0.60 6.09
N SER A 98 6.20 -0.55 5.68
CA SER A 98 7.05 -1.72 5.46
C SER A 98 7.24 -2.53 6.75
N TRP A 99 7.46 -1.85 7.88
CA TRP A 99 7.50 -2.49 9.19
C TRP A 99 6.17 -3.11 9.57
N LEU A 100 5.04 -2.43 9.34
CA LEU A 100 3.70 -2.95 9.65
C LEU A 100 3.37 -4.20 8.84
N ILE A 101 3.74 -4.27 7.57
CA ILE A 101 3.58 -5.47 6.72
C ILE A 101 4.48 -6.62 7.21
N PHE A 102 5.72 -6.32 7.58
CA PHE A 102 6.59 -7.31 8.23
C PHE A 102 5.98 -7.82 9.52
N ASP A 103 5.55 -6.94 10.43
CA ASP A 103 5.03 -7.29 11.75
C ASP A 103 3.70 -8.04 11.67
N LEU A 104 2.78 -7.62 10.78
CA LEU A 104 1.54 -8.33 10.48
C LEU A 104 1.83 -9.76 10.05
N THR A 105 2.74 -9.92 9.08
CA THR A 105 3.08 -11.23 8.52
C THR A 105 3.82 -12.10 9.53
N ARG A 106 4.77 -11.51 10.26
CA ARG A 106 5.51 -12.17 11.35
C ARG A 106 4.56 -12.66 12.44
N ARG A 107 3.58 -11.85 12.80
CA ARG A 107 2.59 -12.17 13.82
C ARG A 107 1.72 -13.35 13.42
N LEU A 108 1.37 -13.47 12.14
CA LEU A 108 0.56 -14.57 11.62
C LEU A 108 1.37 -15.85 11.37
N TRP A 109 2.58 -15.74 10.82
CA TRP A 109 3.28 -16.89 10.23
C TRP A 109 4.78 -16.93 10.50
N GLY A 110 5.25 -16.12 11.44
CA GLY A 110 6.64 -16.10 11.88
C GLY A 110 7.55 -15.16 11.11
N PRO A 111 8.74 -14.86 11.66
CA PRO A 111 9.62 -13.80 11.16
C PRO A 111 10.19 -14.07 9.77
N ARG A 112 10.34 -15.32 9.35
CA ARG A 112 10.81 -15.66 8.01
C ARG A 112 9.78 -15.31 6.93
N ALA A 113 8.49 -15.56 7.18
CA ALA A 113 7.40 -15.13 6.29
C ALA A 113 7.31 -13.60 6.22
N GLY A 114 7.46 -12.93 7.37
CA GLY A 114 7.53 -11.47 7.43
C GLY A 114 8.66 -10.89 6.59
N LEU A 115 9.86 -11.48 6.68
CA LEU A 115 11.01 -11.06 5.87
C LEU A 115 10.72 -11.16 4.36
N TRP A 116 10.15 -12.26 3.89
CA TRP A 116 9.83 -12.41 2.46
C TRP A 116 8.73 -11.45 2.00
N ALA A 117 7.73 -11.18 2.85
CA ALA A 117 6.71 -10.16 2.56
C ALA A 117 7.33 -8.76 2.44
N LEU A 118 8.25 -8.42 3.35
CA LEU A 118 8.98 -7.15 3.33
C LEU A 118 9.89 -7.02 2.10
N VAL A 119 10.60 -8.07 1.73
CA VAL A 119 11.44 -8.11 0.52
C VAL A 119 10.58 -7.89 -0.71
N ALA A 120 9.45 -8.62 -0.83
CA ALA A 120 8.53 -8.46 -1.96
C ALA A 120 7.95 -7.04 -2.04
N LEU A 121 7.59 -6.44 -0.91
CA LEU A 121 7.11 -5.06 -0.85
C LEU A 121 8.19 -4.05 -1.26
N THR A 122 9.40 -4.20 -0.72
CA THR A 122 10.52 -3.27 -0.98
C THR A 122 10.99 -3.32 -2.43
N LEU A 123 10.91 -4.49 -3.07
CA LEU A 123 11.38 -4.71 -4.44
C LEU A 123 10.31 -4.54 -5.51
N ALA A 124 9.05 -4.28 -5.15
CA ALA A 124 8.01 -3.98 -6.13
C ALA A 124 8.13 -2.52 -6.60
N PRO A 125 8.25 -2.24 -7.92
CA PRO A 125 8.57 -0.92 -8.45
C PRO A 125 7.64 0.21 -7.97
N PHE A 126 6.33 -0.01 -7.96
CA PHE A 126 5.37 0.98 -7.47
C PHE A 126 5.60 1.32 -6.00
N PHE A 127 5.74 0.32 -5.15
CA PHE A 127 5.93 0.53 -3.72
C PHE A 127 7.29 1.13 -3.39
N PHE A 128 8.32 0.82 -4.18
CA PHE A 128 9.64 1.39 -3.99
C PHE A 128 9.68 2.87 -4.40
N ALA A 129 9.25 3.19 -5.61
CA ALA A 129 9.39 4.53 -6.18
C ALA A 129 8.20 5.44 -5.84
N SER A 130 6.98 5.09 -6.28
CA SER A 130 5.82 5.98 -6.17
C SER A 130 5.35 6.13 -4.72
N ALA A 131 4.68 5.11 -4.18
CA ALA A 131 4.13 5.18 -2.82
C ALA A 131 5.21 5.28 -1.72
N GLY A 132 6.43 4.87 -2.00
CA GLY A 132 7.55 4.85 -1.06
C GLY A 132 8.44 6.08 -1.05
N SER A 133 8.36 6.94 -2.08
CA SER A 133 9.31 8.05 -2.22
C SER A 133 8.67 9.37 -2.68
N TRP A 134 7.53 9.34 -3.36
CA TRP A 134 6.92 10.52 -3.97
C TRP A 134 5.79 11.11 -3.12
N ILE A 135 5.50 12.37 -3.36
CA ILE A 135 4.37 13.10 -2.77
C ILE A 135 3.09 12.68 -3.50
N VAL A 136 2.50 11.56 -3.07
CA VAL A 136 1.27 11.03 -3.64
C VAL A 136 0.29 10.57 -2.56
N PRO A 137 -1.02 10.61 -2.80
CA PRO A 137 -2.03 10.18 -1.81
C PRO A 137 -1.90 8.71 -1.40
N ASP A 138 -1.24 7.90 -2.22
CA ASP A 138 -1.03 6.48 -1.96
C ASP A 138 -0.11 6.22 -0.75
N GLY A 139 0.88 7.08 -0.51
CA GLY A 139 1.79 6.96 0.63
C GLY A 139 1.06 6.90 1.98
N PRO A 140 0.34 7.95 2.40
CA PRO A 140 -0.44 7.94 3.62
C PRO A 140 -1.58 6.91 3.61
N LEU A 141 -2.23 6.65 2.46
CA LEU A 141 -3.26 5.62 2.35
C LEU A 141 -2.74 4.26 2.80
N ILE A 142 -1.67 3.76 2.19
CA ILE A 142 -1.16 2.40 2.48
C ILE A 142 -0.59 2.29 3.90
N LEU A 143 -0.07 3.39 4.48
CA LEU A 143 0.31 3.44 5.88
C LEU A 143 -0.88 3.11 6.79
N PHE A 144 -1.96 3.86 6.63
CA PHE A 144 -3.11 3.73 7.52
C PHE A 144 -3.92 2.46 7.23
N LEU A 145 -3.97 1.97 5.99
CA LEU A 145 -4.54 0.66 5.67
C LEU A 145 -3.72 -0.49 6.28
N ALA A 146 -2.39 -0.44 6.21
CA ALA A 146 -1.52 -1.43 6.82
C ALA A 146 -1.63 -1.43 8.36
N ALA A 147 -1.73 -0.24 8.98
CA ALA A 147 -1.97 -0.10 10.41
C ALA A 147 -3.33 -0.70 10.81
N THR A 148 -4.39 -0.38 10.08
CA THR A 148 -5.73 -0.94 10.32
C THR A 148 -5.72 -2.46 10.17
N ALA A 149 -5.13 -2.99 9.10
CA ALA A 149 -5.04 -4.44 8.87
C ALA A 149 -4.24 -5.13 9.99
N ARG A 150 -3.11 -4.55 10.43
CA ARG A 150 -2.31 -5.09 11.53
C ARG A 150 -3.09 -5.15 12.84
N ILE A 151 -3.89 -4.12 13.12
CA ILE A 151 -4.75 -4.07 14.31
C ILE A 151 -5.87 -5.10 14.19
N LEU A 152 -6.55 -5.19 13.04
CA LEU A 152 -7.60 -6.18 12.80
C LEU A 152 -7.07 -7.60 12.90
N VAL A 153 -5.84 -7.88 12.43
CA VAL A 153 -5.20 -9.19 12.64
C VAL A 153 -5.09 -9.53 14.13
N GLU A 154 -4.69 -8.58 14.97
CA GLU A 154 -4.64 -8.80 16.43
C GLU A 154 -6.02 -9.09 17.02
N LEU A 155 -7.02 -8.29 16.64
CA LEU A 155 -8.40 -8.44 17.13
C LEU A 155 -9.04 -9.76 16.70
N LEU A 156 -8.95 -10.10 15.41
CA LEU A 156 -9.68 -11.22 14.84
C LEU A 156 -9.03 -12.58 15.15
N PHE A 157 -7.70 -12.66 15.13
CA PHE A 157 -6.99 -13.95 15.22
C PHE A 157 -6.30 -14.19 16.58
N PHE A 158 -6.02 -13.13 17.36
CA PHE A 158 -5.36 -13.26 18.67
C PHE A 158 -6.25 -12.88 19.84
N ARG A 159 -7.42 -12.29 19.58
CA ARG A 159 -8.52 -12.06 20.53
C ARG A 159 -8.05 -11.42 21.86
N PRO A 160 -7.46 -10.25 21.86
CA PRO A 160 -7.16 -9.53 23.08
C PRO A 160 -8.45 -9.21 23.83
N GLU A 161 -8.38 -9.11 25.16
CA GLU A 161 -9.55 -8.90 26.01
C GLU A 161 -9.51 -7.54 26.72
N GLY A 162 -10.65 -7.11 27.25
CA GLY A 162 -10.81 -5.97 28.13
C GLY A 162 -10.38 -4.64 27.53
N LEU A 163 -9.60 -3.87 28.27
CA LEU A 163 -9.13 -2.53 27.84
C LEU A 163 -8.26 -2.58 26.59
N ARG A 164 -7.48 -3.66 26.39
CA ARG A 164 -6.65 -3.82 25.21
C ARG A 164 -7.49 -4.00 23.94
N GLU A 165 -8.51 -4.83 23.98
CA GLU A 165 -9.45 -5.00 22.86
C GLU A 165 -10.10 -3.67 22.49
N ARG A 166 -10.66 -2.95 23.49
CA ARG A 166 -11.31 -1.66 23.25
C ARG A 166 -10.36 -0.64 22.60
N ARG A 167 -9.15 -0.48 23.15
CA ARG A 167 -8.14 0.43 22.57
C ARG A 167 -7.80 0.08 21.12
N LEU A 168 -7.68 -1.21 20.81
CA LEU A 168 -7.37 -1.64 19.44
C LEU A 168 -8.52 -1.34 18.48
N TRP A 169 -9.79 -1.51 18.91
CA TRP A 169 -10.92 -1.08 18.07
C TRP A 169 -10.93 0.42 17.83
N LEU A 170 -10.70 1.26 18.85
CA LEU A 170 -10.63 2.70 18.68
C LEU A 170 -9.51 3.12 17.73
N LEU A 171 -8.32 2.52 17.88
CA LEU A 171 -7.18 2.76 16.98
C LEU A 171 -7.47 2.28 15.55
N ALA A 172 -8.15 1.14 15.37
CA ALA A 172 -8.55 0.67 14.05
C ALA A 172 -9.49 1.67 13.36
N GLY A 173 -10.47 2.21 14.09
CA GLY A 173 -11.37 3.25 13.60
C GLY A 173 -10.64 4.53 13.20
N LEU A 174 -9.73 5.01 14.05
CA LEU A 174 -8.91 6.18 13.75
C LEU A 174 -8.03 5.97 12.51
N CYS A 175 -7.29 4.86 12.45
CA CYS A 175 -6.45 4.55 11.28
C CYS A 175 -7.29 4.44 9.99
N LEU A 176 -8.45 3.81 10.05
CA LEU A 176 -9.34 3.71 8.90
C LEU A 176 -9.86 5.09 8.45
N GLY A 177 -10.23 5.95 9.38
CA GLY A 177 -10.63 7.33 9.08
C GLY A 177 -9.48 8.14 8.46
N LEU A 178 -8.26 8.02 8.97
CA LEU A 178 -7.06 8.64 8.39
C LEU A 178 -6.74 8.09 6.98
N ALA A 179 -7.00 6.80 6.73
CA ALA A 179 -6.94 6.26 5.37
C ALA A 179 -8.00 6.91 4.47
N GLY A 180 -9.21 7.17 4.98
CA GLY A 180 -10.27 7.89 4.27
C GLY A 180 -9.91 9.34 3.95
N LEU A 181 -9.20 10.03 4.84
CA LEU A 181 -8.62 11.35 4.57
C LEU A 181 -7.48 11.30 3.54
N SER A 182 -6.92 10.12 3.25
CA SER A 182 -5.83 9.97 2.27
C SER A 182 -6.34 9.69 0.87
N LYS A 183 -7.30 8.77 0.71
CA LYS A 183 -7.83 8.39 -0.60
C LYS A 183 -9.16 7.65 -0.46
N TYR A 184 -10.08 7.83 -1.41
CA TYR A 184 -11.40 7.16 -1.42
C TYR A 184 -11.34 5.63 -1.43
N HIS A 185 -10.20 5.05 -1.82
CA HIS A 185 -9.93 3.60 -1.76
C HIS A 185 -10.13 2.99 -0.36
N ALA A 186 -10.02 3.77 0.70
CA ALA A 186 -10.28 3.34 2.06
C ALA A 186 -11.70 2.78 2.26
N ALA A 187 -12.68 3.26 1.49
CA ALA A 187 -14.04 2.74 1.52
C ALA A 187 -14.11 1.28 1.03
N LEU A 188 -13.32 0.91 0.02
CA LEU A 188 -13.25 -0.48 -0.47
C LEU A 188 -12.64 -1.41 0.57
N PHE A 189 -11.61 -0.95 1.26
CA PHE A 189 -11.02 -1.69 2.38
C PHE A 189 -12.00 -1.85 3.53
N ALA A 190 -12.70 -0.77 3.93
CA ALA A 190 -13.71 -0.82 4.99
C ALA A 190 -14.83 -1.81 4.65
N PHE A 191 -15.34 -1.75 3.41
CA PHE A 191 -16.33 -2.70 2.89
C PHE A 191 -15.82 -4.15 2.96
N ALA A 192 -14.59 -4.40 2.50
CA ALA A 192 -13.98 -5.72 2.51
C ALA A 192 -13.82 -6.28 3.93
N ALA A 193 -13.29 -5.46 4.86
CA ALA A 193 -13.10 -5.84 6.25
C ALA A 193 -14.44 -6.14 6.94
N PHE A 194 -15.43 -5.27 6.75
CA PHE A 194 -16.77 -5.47 7.29
C PHE A 194 -17.43 -6.73 6.75
N THR A 195 -17.41 -6.93 5.42
CA THR A 195 -17.96 -8.12 4.77
C THR A 195 -17.30 -9.39 5.28
N PHE A 196 -15.97 -9.40 5.43
CA PHE A 196 -15.27 -10.54 6.02
C PHE A 196 -15.72 -10.84 7.45
N ILE A 197 -15.86 -9.81 8.29
CA ILE A 197 -16.29 -9.98 9.69
C ILE A 197 -17.72 -10.55 9.73
N VAL A 198 -18.65 -10.00 8.93
CA VAL A 198 -20.05 -10.44 8.90
C VAL A 198 -20.21 -11.87 8.36
N ALA A 199 -19.48 -12.18 7.28
CA ALA A 199 -19.59 -13.47 6.59
C ALA A 199 -18.91 -14.64 7.30
N THR A 200 -18.13 -14.36 8.36
CA THR A 200 -17.35 -15.38 9.06
C THR A 200 -17.74 -15.49 10.55
N PRO A 201 -17.24 -16.49 11.29
CA PRO A 201 -17.42 -16.57 12.75
C PRO A 201 -16.95 -15.32 13.50
N HIS A 202 -16.12 -14.47 12.91
CA HIS A 202 -15.66 -13.20 13.49
C HIS A 202 -16.82 -12.20 13.71
N ARG A 203 -18.00 -12.44 13.13
CA ARG A 203 -19.23 -11.63 13.39
C ARG A 203 -19.60 -11.51 14.86
N PHE A 204 -19.08 -12.40 15.74
CA PHE A 204 -19.34 -12.28 17.17
C PHE A 204 -18.84 -10.95 17.75
N HIS A 205 -17.79 -10.34 17.21
CA HIS A 205 -17.30 -9.02 17.63
C HIS A 205 -18.36 -7.93 17.45
N LEU A 206 -19.26 -8.05 16.47
CA LEU A 206 -20.30 -7.06 16.20
C LEU A 206 -21.42 -7.04 17.27
N ARG A 207 -21.43 -8.01 18.19
CA ARG A 207 -22.35 -8.03 19.33
C ARG A 207 -21.98 -7.00 20.42
N GLY A 208 -20.71 -6.61 20.47
CA GLY A 208 -20.23 -5.59 21.40
C GLY A 208 -20.26 -4.18 20.78
N PRO A 209 -20.17 -3.13 21.59
CA PRO A 209 -20.20 -1.74 21.10
C PRO A 209 -18.87 -1.28 20.44
N ALA A 210 -17.74 -1.92 20.76
CA ALA A 210 -16.42 -1.43 20.37
C ALA A 210 -16.21 -1.31 18.84
N PRO A 211 -16.62 -2.27 17.97
CA PRO A 211 -16.52 -2.12 16.52
C PRO A 211 -17.39 -0.99 15.97
N TRP A 212 -18.55 -0.75 16.57
CA TRP A 212 -19.45 0.34 16.15
C TRP A 212 -18.93 1.71 16.54
N ILE A 213 -18.31 1.82 17.72
CA ILE A 213 -17.58 3.04 18.14
C ILE A 213 -16.39 3.28 17.20
N ALA A 214 -15.67 2.22 16.81
CA ALA A 214 -14.59 2.33 15.83
C ALA A 214 -15.11 2.85 14.48
N ALA A 215 -16.24 2.35 14.00
CA ALA A 215 -16.88 2.83 12.78
C ALA A 215 -17.28 4.32 12.90
N ALA A 216 -17.86 4.72 14.02
CA ALA A 216 -18.21 6.12 14.30
C ALA A 216 -16.95 7.02 14.30
N ILE A 217 -15.87 6.59 14.93
CA ILE A 217 -14.58 7.31 14.92
C ILE A 217 -14.07 7.46 13.47
N ALA A 218 -14.13 6.42 12.66
CA ALA A 218 -13.71 6.51 11.26
C ALA A 218 -14.55 7.54 10.48
N VAL A 219 -15.87 7.53 10.65
CA VAL A 219 -16.79 8.50 10.03
C VAL A 219 -16.49 9.94 10.50
N VAL A 220 -16.31 10.14 11.81
CA VAL A 220 -15.96 11.46 12.36
C VAL A 220 -14.60 11.93 11.82
N THR A 221 -13.62 11.03 11.74
CA THR A 221 -12.28 11.39 11.23
C THR A 221 -12.34 11.81 9.77
N VAL A 222 -13.16 11.17 8.92
CA VAL A 222 -13.29 11.51 7.50
C VAL A 222 -14.25 12.68 7.23
N SER A 223 -14.95 13.18 8.25
CA SER A 223 -15.96 14.24 8.12
C SER A 223 -15.48 15.52 7.39
N PRO A 224 -14.20 15.96 7.49
CA PRO A 224 -13.72 17.11 6.71
C PRO A 224 -13.98 16.98 5.20
N VAL A 225 -13.79 15.78 4.64
CA VAL A 225 -14.06 15.49 3.22
C VAL A 225 -15.54 15.65 2.90
N VAL A 226 -16.41 15.13 3.77
CA VAL A 226 -17.87 15.19 3.58
C VAL A 226 -18.38 16.63 3.70
N ILE A 227 -17.92 17.37 4.70
CA ILE A 227 -18.29 18.77 4.93
C ILE A 227 -17.88 19.61 3.71
N TRP A 228 -16.62 19.52 3.30
CA TRP A 228 -16.13 20.26 2.14
C TRP A 228 -16.92 19.94 0.87
N ASN A 229 -17.23 18.68 0.60
CA ASN A 229 -18.02 18.29 -0.57
C ASN A 229 -19.46 18.83 -0.51
N ALA A 230 -20.09 18.83 0.67
CA ALA A 230 -21.42 19.40 0.85
C ALA A 230 -21.44 20.92 0.55
N GLU A 231 -20.39 21.63 0.94
CA GLU A 231 -20.23 23.07 0.68
C GLU A 231 -19.85 23.37 -0.77
N ASN A 232 -19.24 22.42 -1.49
CA ASN A 232 -18.75 22.58 -2.86
C ASN A 232 -19.54 21.75 -3.90
N GLY A 233 -20.83 21.50 -3.67
CA GLY A 233 -21.71 20.86 -4.65
C GLY A 233 -21.33 19.41 -5.01
N TRP A 234 -20.71 18.68 -4.08
CA TRP A 234 -20.31 17.27 -4.23
C TRP A 234 -19.33 17.01 -5.39
N VAL A 235 -18.56 18.02 -5.77
CA VAL A 235 -17.70 18.02 -6.97
C VAL A 235 -16.71 16.86 -6.99
N SER A 236 -16.14 16.48 -5.83
CA SER A 236 -15.19 15.37 -5.78
C SER A 236 -15.84 14.03 -6.12
N PHE A 237 -17.04 13.77 -5.58
CA PHE A 237 -17.73 12.51 -5.84
C PHE A 237 -18.25 12.45 -7.28
N LEU A 238 -18.70 13.58 -7.85
CA LEU A 238 -19.07 13.68 -9.25
C LEU A 238 -17.86 13.42 -10.15
N PHE A 239 -16.71 14.02 -9.85
CA PHE A 239 -15.45 13.80 -10.57
C PHE A 239 -15.02 12.32 -10.53
N GLN A 240 -15.01 11.70 -9.35
CA GLN A 240 -14.60 10.30 -9.24
C GLN A 240 -15.60 9.35 -9.91
N SER A 241 -16.90 9.64 -9.83
CA SER A 241 -17.93 8.82 -10.49
C SER A 241 -17.84 8.90 -12.01
N SER A 242 -17.54 10.07 -12.58
CA SER A 242 -17.37 10.23 -14.03
C SER A 242 -16.20 9.38 -14.58
N ARG A 243 -15.13 9.24 -13.82
CA ARG A 243 -13.99 8.39 -14.18
C ARG A 243 -14.33 6.89 -14.17
N GLY A 244 -15.25 6.47 -13.29
CA GLY A 244 -15.76 5.09 -13.23
C GLY A 244 -16.83 4.79 -14.28
N GLY A 245 -17.46 5.83 -14.87
CA GLY A 245 -18.47 5.73 -15.91
C GLY A 245 -17.84 5.23 -17.21
N GLY A 246 -17.93 3.93 -17.46
CA GLY A 246 -17.38 3.32 -18.66
C GLY A 246 -18.16 3.68 -19.92
N GLY A 247 -17.50 3.57 -21.07
CA GLY A 247 -18.11 3.61 -22.39
C GLY A 247 -19.12 2.48 -22.62
N LYS A 248 -19.84 2.55 -23.70
CA LYS A 248 -20.78 1.51 -24.13
C LYS A 248 -20.03 0.32 -24.70
N GLY A 249 -19.77 -0.72 -23.89
CA GLY A 249 -19.21 -1.99 -24.36
C GLY A 249 -17.94 -2.45 -23.64
N VAL A 250 -17.33 -3.52 -24.14
CA VAL A 250 -16.13 -4.14 -23.59
C VAL A 250 -14.90 -3.57 -24.29
N SER A 251 -13.94 -3.05 -23.54
CA SER A 251 -12.65 -2.53 -24.01
C SER A 251 -11.51 -3.50 -23.70
N TRP A 252 -11.17 -4.37 -24.64
CA TRP A 252 -10.01 -5.27 -24.54
C TRP A 252 -8.68 -4.49 -24.43
N PRO A 253 -8.45 -3.38 -25.17
CA PRO A 253 -7.28 -2.54 -24.97
C PRO A 253 -7.23 -1.92 -23.55
N GLY A 254 -8.38 -1.56 -22.97
CA GLY A 254 -8.47 -1.07 -21.59
C GLY A 254 -8.02 -2.14 -20.59
N LEU A 255 -8.52 -3.38 -20.72
CA LEU A 255 -8.08 -4.49 -19.90
C LEU A 255 -6.58 -4.75 -20.07
N GLY A 256 -6.08 -4.73 -21.33
CA GLY A 256 -4.65 -4.90 -21.62
C GLY A 256 -3.79 -3.87 -20.88
N ARG A 257 -4.15 -2.59 -20.93
CA ARG A 257 -3.46 -1.51 -20.18
C ARG A 257 -3.48 -1.76 -18.67
N ALA A 258 -4.63 -2.16 -18.11
CA ALA A 258 -4.75 -2.44 -16.69
C ALA A 258 -3.85 -3.60 -16.26
N VAL A 259 -3.83 -4.70 -17.02
CA VAL A 259 -3.00 -5.89 -16.71
C VAL A 259 -1.51 -5.58 -16.89
N LEU A 260 -1.13 -4.97 -18.02
CA LEU A 260 0.28 -4.60 -18.29
C LEU A 260 0.80 -3.60 -17.25
N GLY A 261 -0.03 -2.65 -16.83
CA GLY A 261 0.33 -1.71 -15.76
C GLY A 261 0.56 -2.40 -14.42
N GLN A 262 -0.27 -3.38 -14.05
CA GLN A 262 -0.05 -4.17 -12.83
C GLN A 262 1.23 -5.00 -12.92
N LEU A 263 1.51 -5.60 -14.10
CA LEU A 263 2.77 -6.33 -14.34
C LEU A 263 3.99 -5.41 -14.21
N ALA A 264 3.92 -4.18 -14.73
CA ALA A 264 5.01 -3.21 -14.61
C ALA A 264 5.20 -2.74 -13.16
N TYR A 265 4.11 -2.47 -12.44
CA TYR A 265 4.17 -1.89 -11.09
C TYR A 265 4.56 -2.91 -10.00
N LEU A 266 4.27 -4.20 -10.19
CA LEU A 266 4.65 -5.25 -9.25
C LEU A 266 5.87 -6.04 -9.67
N ALA A 267 6.30 -5.96 -10.91
CA ALA A 267 7.09 -6.91 -11.66
C ALA A 267 6.30 -8.22 -11.97
N PRO A 268 6.42 -8.77 -13.21
CA PRO A 268 5.59 -9.90 -13.65
C PRO A 268 5.65 -11.13 -12.74
N TRP A 269 6.86 -11.48 -12.31
CA TRP A 269 7.08 -12.61 -11.43
C TRP A 269 6.47 -12.42 -10.04
N THR A 270 6.46 -11.19 -9.49
CA THR A 270 5.81 -10.89 -8.20
C THR A 270 4.31 -11.07 -8.28
N LEU A 271 3.68 -10.53 -9.34
CA LEU A 271 2.26 -10.66 -9.57
C LEU A 271 1.84 -12.12 -9.69
N VAL A 272 2.51 -12.87 -10.59
CA VAL A 272 2.22 -14.30 -10.81
C VAL A 272 2.42 -15.10 -9.54
N ALA A 273 3.53 -14.87 -8.81
CA ALA A 273 3.81 -15.57 -7.56
C ALA A 273 2.79 -15.24 -6.47
N ALA A 274 2.34 -13.98 -6.34
CA ALA A 274 1.34 -13.57 -5.35
C ALA A 274 -0.02 -14.22 -5.65
N VAL A 275 -0.45 -14.25 -6.90
CA VAL A 275 -1.69 -14.94 -7.32
C VAL A 275 -1.59 -16.44 -7.06
N ALA A 276 -0.53 -17.09 -7.52
CA ALA A 276 -0.31 -18.53 -7.34
C ALA A 276 -0.24 -18.91 -5.85
N ALA A 277 0.47 -18.11 -5.04
CA ALA A 277 0.53 -18.28 -3.59
C ALA A 277 -0.85 -18.18 -2.96
N THR A 278 -1.63 -17.16 -3.30
CA THR A 278 -2.98 -16.94 -2.76
C THR A 278 -3.90 -18.11 -3.07
N VAL A 279 -3.99 -18.53 -4.34
CA VAL A 279 -4.82 -19.66 -4.75
C VAL A 279 -4.39 -20.97 -4.06
N SER A 280 -3.08 -21.23 -4.02
CA SER A 280 -2.51 -22.42 -3.37
C SER A 280 -2.81 -22.44 -1.87
N ARG A 281 -2.68 -21.29 -1.17
CA ARG A 281 -2.93 -21.21 0.28
C ARG A 281 -4.42 -21.33 0.62
N LEU A 282 -5.31 -20.67 -0.12
CA LEU A 282 -6.74 -20.80 0.08
C LEU A 282 -7.22 -22.25 -0.09
N ARG A 283 -6.71 -22.95 -1.12
CA ARG A 283 -7.01 -24.37 -1.33
C ARG A 283 -6.48 -25.27 -0.20
N ALA A 284 -5.29 -24.98 0.32
CA ALA A 284 -4.67 -25.77 1.37
C ALA A 284 -5.33 -25.55 2.74
N GLU A 285 -5.74 -24.33 3.06
CA GLU A 285 -6.31 -23.97 4.38
C GLU A 285 -7.77 -24.39 4.52
N LYS A 286 -8.50 -24.53 3.43
CA LYS A 286 -9.94 -24.93 3.38
C LYS A 286 -10.84 -24.11 4.33
N SER A 287 -10.38 -22.96 4.80
CA SER A 287 -11.10 -22.08 5.73
C SER A 287 -11.25 -20.68 5.15
N LEU A 288 -12.47 -20.22 5.04
CA LEU A 288 -12.78 -18.86 4.63
C LEU A 288 -12.73 -17.86 5.81
N ALA A 289 -12.46 -18.32 7.03
CA ALA A 289 -12.33 -17.50 8.23
C ALA A 289 -10.89 -17.32 8.69
N GLY A 290 -9.91 -17.85 7.95
CA GLY A 290 -8.49 -17.78 8.29
C GLY A 290 -7.79 -16.51 7.82
N PRO A 291 -6.55 -16.28 8.29
CA PRO A 291 -5.77 -15.09 7.93
C PRO A 291 -5.53 -14.91 6.42
N THR A 292 -5.32 -16.01 5.69
CA THR A 292 -5.15 -15.94 4.22
C THR A 292 -6.42 -15.42 3.54
N ALA A 293 -7.60 -15.93 3.94
CA ALA A 293 -8.88 -15.47 3.41
C ALA A 293 -9.16 -14.01 3.77
N PHE A 294 -8.81 -13.59 4.99
CA PHE A 294 -8.92 -12.19 5.43
C PHE A 294 -8.11 -11.25 4.55
N LEU A 295 -6.82 -11.52 4.38
CA LEU A 295 -5.94 -10.67 3.55
C LEU A 295 -6.37 -10.68 2.08
N THR A 296 -6.84 -11.82 1.58
CA THR A 296 -7.41 -11.90 0.23
C THR A 296 -8.69 -11.07 0.11
N ALA A 297 -9.56 -11.09 1.11
CA ALA A 297 -10.78 -10.27 1.12
C ALA A 297 -10.43 -8.77 1.08
N LEU A 298 -9.43 -8.30 1.83
CA LEU A 298 -8.95 -6.92 1.78
C LEU A 298 -8.40 -6.52 0.41
N ALA A 299 -7.78 -7.46 -0.30
CA ALA A 299 -7.13 -7.22 -1.59
C ALA A 299 -8.13 -7.10 -2.74
N LEU A 300 -9.13 -7.99 -2.78
CA LEU A 300 -9.96 -8.23 -3.96
C LEU A 300 -10.75 -7.00 -4.45
N PRO A 301 -11.42 -6.18 -3.62
CA PRO A 301 -12.23 -5.07 -4.13
C PRO A 301 -11.42 -4.07 -4.95
N SER A 302 -10.26 -3.64 -4.47
CA SER A 302 -9.40 -2.70 -5.23
C SER A 302 -8.88 -3.34 -6.53
N ILE A 303 -8.43 -4.60 -6.49
CA ILE A 303 -7.91 -5.28 -7.68
C ILE A 303 -9.03 -5.47 -8.72
N LEU A 304 -10.18 -5.99 -8.30
CA LEU A 304 -11.26 -6.33 -9.23
C LEU A 304 -11.93 -5.10 -9.81
N ILE A 305 -12.29 -4.12 -8.99
CA ILE A 305 -12.99 -2.91 -9.45
C ILE A 305 -12.11 -2.14 -10.42
N PHE A 306 -10.86 -1.87 -10.05
CA PHE A 306 -9.96 -1.07 -10.90
C PHE A 306 -9.33 -1.85 -12.07
N THR A 307 -9.57 -3.15 -12.16
CA THR A 307 -9.35 -3.92 -13.39
C THR A 307 -10.62 -3.92 -14.27
N ALA A 308 -11.80 -3.95 -13.66
CA ALA A 308 -13.08 -3.95 -14.39
C ALA A 308 -13.41 -2.58 -15.02
N VAL A 309 -13.04 -1.46 -14.39
CA VAL A 309 -13.30 -0.11 -14.91
C VAL A 309 -12.68 0.09 -16.31
N PRO A 310 -11.38 -0.16 -16.57
CA PRO A 310 -10.81 -0.06 -17.90
C PRO A 310 -11.38 -1.07 -18.90
N LEU A 311 -11.77 -2.26 -18.44
CA LEU A 311 -12.46 -3.24 -19.30
C LEU A 311 -13.79 -2.70 -19.82
N ARG A 312 -14.46 -1.83 -19.07
CA ARG A 312 -15.70 -1.15 -19.47
C ARG A 312 -15.47 0.21 -20.15
N GLY A 313 -14.23 0.51 -20.53
CA GLY A 313 -13.85 1.75 -21.20
C GLY A 313 -13.75 2.99 -20.28
N GLY A 314 -13.75 2.79 -18.97
CA GLY A 314 -13.52 3.86 -18.01
C GLY A 314 -12.04 4.15 -17.77
N ASP A 315 -11.75 5.27 -17.13
CA ASP A 315 -10.39 5.77 -16.86
C ASP A 315 -9.93 5.34 -15.47
N ALA A 316 -9.33 4.15 -15.36
CA ALA A 316 -8.61 3.76 -14.16
C ALA A 316 -7.11 3.65 -14.44
N LEU A 317 -6.32 4.23 -13.57
CA LEU A 317 -4.87 4.17 -13.65
C LEU A 317 -4.36 2.87 -12.98
N PRO A 318 -3.29 2.25 -13.52
CA PRO A 318 -2.80 0.96 -13.03
C PRO A 318 -2.39 0.94 -11.56
N HIS A 319 -2.07 2.08 -10.95
CA HIS A 319 -1.73 2.16 -9.53
C HIS A 319 -2.95 2.06 -8.59
N TRP A 320 -4.18 2.18 -9.11
CA TRP A 320 -5.38 2.10 -8.28
C TRP A 320 -5.63 0.69 -7.71
N GLN A 321 -5.07 -0.36 -8.34
CA GLN A 321 -5.10 -1.72 -7.79
C GLN A 321 -4.07 -1.95 -6.67
N MET A 322 -3.02 -1.12 -6.57
CA MET A 322 -1.88 -1.38 -5.71
C MET A 322 -2.21 -1.51 -4.21
N PRO A 323 -3.14 -0.74 -3.63
CA PRO A 323 -3.57 -0.95 -2.24
C PRO A 323 -4.10 -2.37 -1.97
N GLY A 324 -4.71 -3.01 -2.98
CA GLY A 324 -5.12 -4.42 -2.89
C GLY A 324 -3.91 -5.37 -2.89
N TRP A 325 -2.99 -5.19 -3.82
CA TRP A 325 -1.80 -6.04 -3.92
C TRP A 325 -0.93 -6.03 -2.65
N LEU A 326 -0.92 -4.93 -1.91
CA LEU A 326 -0.23 -4.81 -0.61
C LEU A 326 -0.57 -5.97 0.33
N PHE A 327 -1.84 -6.40 0.35
CA PHE A 327 -2.33 -7.45 1.27
C PHE A 327 -2.10 -8.87 0.76
N LEU A 328 -1.69 -9.07 -0.50
CA LEU A 328 -1.29 -10.38 -1.01
C LEU A 328 0.21 -10.68 -0.80
N LEU A 329 1.05 -9.67 -0.57
CA LEU A 329 2.48 -9.87 -0.29
C LEU A 329 2.75 -10.67 1.01
N PRO A 330 2.00 -10.48 2.11
CA PRO A 330 2.07 -11.38 3.27
C PRO A 330 1.78 -12.84 2.94
N VAL A 331 0.80 -13.11 2.08
CA VAL A 331 0.45 -14.47 1.64
C VAL A 331 1.58 -15.09 0.81
N LEU A 332 2.21 -14.28 -0.04
CA LEU A 332 3.42 -14.69 -0.78
C LEU A 332 4.56 -15.06 0.18
N GLY A 333 4.83 -14.23 1.20
CA GLY A 333 5.84 -14.53 2.22
C GLY A 333 5.58 -15.84 2.93
N LYS A 334 4.33 -16.13 3.31
CA LYS A 334 3.92 -17.43 3.87
C LYS A 334 4.16 -18.59 2.90
N ALA A 335 3.82 -18.42 1.62
CA ALA A 335 3.98 -19.46 0.61
C ALA A 335 5.45 -19.82 0.39
N ILE A 336 6.34 -18.83 0.32
CA ILE A 336 7.78 -19.04 0.19
C ILE A 336 8.30 -19.85 1.36
N THR A 337 7.99 -19.46 2.60
CA THR A 337 8.44 -20.20 3.79
C THR A 337 7.89 -21.63 3.87
N ALA A 338 6.69 -21.86 3.37
CA ALA A 338 6.12 -23.20 3.29
C ALA A 338 6.88 -24.10 2.28
N VAL A 339 7.39 -23.53 1.18
CA VAL A 339 8.26 -24.26 0.24
C VAL A 339 9.62 -24.54 0.89
N GLU A 340 10.23 -23.55 1.53
CA GLU A 340 11.51 -23.72 2.24
C GLU A 340 11.43 -24.82 3.31
N ALA A 341 10.34 -24.87 4.07
CA ALA A 341 10.14 -25.90 5.09
C ALA A 341 10.00 -27.31 4.49
N LYS A 342 9.42 -27.44 3.30
CA LYS A 342 9.28 -28.73 2.61
C LYS A 342 10.59 -29.20 1.97
N THR A 343 11.37 -28.29 1.43
CA THR A 343 12.61 -28.61 0.70
C THR A 343 13.83 -28.72 1.62
N GLY A 344 13.72 -28.25 2.86
CA GLY A 344 14.84 -28.18 3.81
C GLY A 344 15.97 -27.22 3.41
N SER A 345 15.74 -26.39 2.41
CA SER A 345 16.73 -25.44 1.87
C SER A 345 16.07 -24.11 1.51
N PRO A 346 16.87 -23.00 1.49
CA PRO A 346 16.38 -21.72 0.99
C PRO A 346 15.84 -21.87 -0.44
N SER A 347 14.66 -21.30 -0.70
CA SER A 347 14.03 -21.39 -2.01
C SER A 347 14.89 -20.69 -3.08
N ARG A 348 15.42 -21.46 -4.04
CA ARG A 348 16.16 -20.91 -5.20
C ARG A 348 15.28 -19.94 -6.01
N LEU A 349 13.98 -20.24 -6.13
CA LEU A 349 13.03 -19.38 -6.80
C LEU A 349 12.86 -18.03 -6.07
N ALA A 350 12.80 -18.05 -4.73
CA ALA A 350 12.69 -16.82 -3.95
C ALA A 350 13.97 -15.96 -4.04
N HIS A 351 15.15 -16.59 -4.06
CA HIS A 351 16.40 -15.86 -4.31
C HIS A 351 16.46 -15.31 -5.74
N GLY A 352 16.11 -16.11 -6.74
CA GLY A 352 16.02 -15.65 -8.13
C GLY A 352 15.05 -14.48 -8.29
N PHE A 353 13.90 -14.54 -7.64
CA PHE A 353 12.94 -13.45 -7.53
C PHE A 353 13.57 -12.18 -6.94
N ALA A 354 14.26 -12.28 -5.81
CA ALA A 354 14.90 -11.14 -5.17
C ALA A 354 15.99 -10.52 -6.06
N VAL A 355 16.83 -11.35 -6.67
CA VAL A 355 17.89 -10.90 -7.59
C VAL A 355 17.30 -10.21 -8.82
N ALA A 356 16.31 -10.81 -9.48
CA ALA A 356 15.66 -10.25 -10.67
C ALA A 356 14.96 -8.91 -10.36
N SER A 357 14.27 -8.81 -9.20
CA SER A 357 13.62 -7.58 -8.78
C SER A 357 14.63 -6.48 -8.43
N THR A 358 15.73 -6.82 -7.76
CA THR A 358 16.82 -5.87 -7.47
C THR A 358 17.46 -5.36 -8.76
N ALA A 359 17.73 -6.25 -9.72
CA ALA A 359 18.29 -5.88 -11.02
C ALA A 359 17.35 -4.95 -11.80
N LEU A 360 16.04 -5.24 -11.79
CA LEU A 360 15.02 -4.39 -12.41
C LEU A 360 15.00 -2.98 -11.79
N LEU A 361 15.00 -2.88 -10.46
CA LEU A 361 15.03 -1.58 -9.77
C LEU A 361 16.32 -0.83 -10.02
N ALA A 362 17.46 -1.51 -10.01
CA ALA A 362 18.76 -0.91 -10.31
C ALA A 362 18.79 -0.38 -11.75
N LEU A 363 18.30 -1.15 -12.71
CA LEU A 363 18.19 -0.73 -14.12
C LEU A 363 17.28 0.49 -14.26
N ALA A 364 16.10 0.47 -13.63
CA ALA A 364 15.17 1.59 -13.66
C ALA A 364 15.77 2.86 -13.02
N ALA A 365 16.42 2.73 -11.87
CA ALA A 365 17.11 3.85 -11.22
C ALA A 365 18.25 4.40 -12.09
N THR A 366 19.05 3.53 -12.71
CA THR A 366 20.11 3.94 -13.64
C THR A 366 19.53 4.67 -14.85
N ALA A 367 18.46 4.16 -15.45
CA ALA A 367 17.80 4.82 -16.59
C ALA A 367 17.30 6.23 -16.22
N VAL A 368 16.66 6.37 -15.05
CA VAL A 368 16.19 7.69 -14.56
C VAL A 368 17.36 8.65 -14.33
N LEU A 369 18.47 8.18 -13.73
CA LEU A 369 19.65 9.00 -13.52
C LEU A 369 20.31 9.42 -14.84
N VAL A 370 20.43 8.49 -15.80
CA VAL A 370 20.97 8.79 -17.14
C VAL A 370 20.11 9.84 -17.84
N LEU A 371 18.79 9.68 -17.84
CA LEU A 371 17.86 10.64 -18.46
C LEU A 371 17.94 12.03 -17.82
N ARG A 372 18.20 12.12 -16.51
CA ARG A 372 18.39 13.41 -15.82
C ARG A 372 19.61 14.18 -16.33
N PHE A 373 20.70 13.48 -16.65
CA PHE A 373 21.96 14.10 -17.06
C PHE A 373 22.12 14.21 -18.58
N LEU A 374 21.18 13.67 -19.37
CA LEU A 374 21.14 13.89 -20.81
C LEU A 374 20.55 15.29 -21.10
N PRO A 375 21.18 16.07 -21.99
CA PRO A 375 20.56 17.32 -22.42
C PRO A 375 19.20 17.03 -23.08
N PRO A 376 18.17 17.86 -22.81
CA PRO A 376 16.88 17.68 -23.48
C PRO A 376 17.07 17.74 -24.99
N SER A 377 16.50 16.78 -25.72
CA SER A 377 16.55 16.81 -27.17
C SER A 377 15.86 18.07 -27.70
N PRO A 378 16.40 18.72 -28.76
CA PRO A 378 15.82 19.97 -29.31
C PRO A 378 14.34 19.86 -29.66
N GLU A 379 13.85 18.66 -29.97
CA GLU A 379 12.46 18.37 -30.32
C GLU A 379 11.47 18.45 -29.15
N ILE A 380 11.95 18.25 -27.90
CA ILE A 380 11.09 18.33 -26.69
C ILE A 380 10.92 19.78 -26.23
N VAL A 381 11.82 20.66 -26.61
CA VAL A 381 11.77 22.10 -26.22
C VAL A 381 10.89 22.92 -27.14
N SER A 382 10.50 22.38 -28.30
CA SER A 382 9.69 23.06 -29.32
C SER A 382 8.21 22.63 -29.35
N ALA A 383 7.78 21.72 -28.46
CA ALA A 383 6.40 21.27 -28.31
C ALA A 383 5.78 21.84 -27.02
#